data_9c4c7047e14e442d4ea08e2783af3180
#
_entry.id   9c4c7047e14e442d4ea08e2783af3180
#
_cell.length_a   1.000
_cell.length_b   1.000
_cell.length_c   1.000
_cell.angle_alpha   90.00
_cell.angle_beta   90.00
_cell.angle_gamma   90.00
#
_symmetry.space_group_name_H-M   'P 1'
#
loop_
_entity.id
_entity.type
_entity.pdbx_description
1 polymer ?
#
loop_
_entity_poly.entity_id
_entity_poly.type
_entity_poly.pdbx_seq_one_letter_code
_entity_poly.pdbx_strand_id
1 'polypeptide(L)'
;MAVNMSGEVILAADRERVWAMLNDPEVLKICIPGCETFEPDGENAFRAVARVKIGPVNARFKGKVNLTDIDAPNSYRISGEGEGGVAGFAKGGAAVRLEPAEGGTRLVYDVEATVGGKIAQLGSRLISSVAKKNADAFFAKFAEAVGVGTVVAADVGDSGAAAGEPS
;
A
#
# COMPACT_ATOMS: atom_id res chain seq x y z
N MET A 1 12.24 15.80 1.46
CA MET A 1 12.59 14.71 2.39
C MET A 1 12.24 13.38 1.77
N ALA A 2 13.18 12.47 1.75
CA ALA A 2 13.01 11.17 1.12
C ALA A 2 12.69 10.10 2.17
N VAL A 3 11.74 9.23 1.84
CA VAL A 3 11.34 8.11 2.71
C VAL A 3 11.34 6.85 1.87
N ASN A 4 11.97 5.80 2.36
CA ASN A 4 12.04 4.53 1.66
C ASN A 4 11.52 3.42 2.58
N MET A 5 10.83 2.46 1.98
CA MET A 5 10.27 1.37 2.74
C MET A 5 10.18 0.15 1.85
N SER A 6 10.44 -1.03 2.38
CA SER A 6 10.27 -2.26 1.63
C SER A 6 9.74 -3.34 2.54
N GLY A 7 9.16 -4.36 1.96
CA GLY A 7 8.62 -5.46 2.73
C GLY A 7 8.07 -6.55 1.85
N GLU A 8 7.51 -7.58 2.49
CA GLU A 8 6.89 -8.66 1.75
C GLU A 8 5.83 -9.33 2.62
N VAL A 9 4.83 -9.92 1.97
CA VAL A 9 3.77 -10.68 2.65
C VAL A 9 3.46 -11.90 1.82
N ILE A 10 2.95 -12.94 2.51
CA ILE A 10 2.47 -14.14 1.84
C ILE A 10 0.95 -14.10 1.87
N LEU A 11 0.35 -14.23 0.70
CA LEU A 11 -1.11 -14.18 0.55
C LEU A 11 -1.62 -15.56 0.12
N ALA A 12 -2.72 -15.98 0.72
CA ALA A 12 -3.25 -17.32 0.48
C ALA A 12 -4.15 -17.36 -0.76
N ALA A 13 -3.57 -17.02 -1.90
CA ALA A 13 -4.26 -17.06 -3.18
C ALA A 13 -3.22 -17.11 -4.28
N ASP A 14 -3.61 -17.54 -5.47
CA ASP A 14 -2.67 -17.61 -6.58
C ASP A 14 -2.40 -16.21 -7.14
N ARG A 15 -1.40 -16.12 -8.00
CA ARG A 15 -0.97 -14.82 -8.53
C ARG A 15 -2.06 -14.12 -9.33
N GLU A 16 -2.82 -14.87 -10.10
CA GLU A 16 -3.87 -14.25 -10.92
C GLU A 16 -4.93 -13.59 -10.05
N ARG A 17 -5.33 -14.27 -8.97
CA ARG A 17 -6.31 -13.69 -8.07
C ARG A 17 -5.75 -12.48 -7.34
N VAL A 18 -4.53 -12.59 -6.83
CA VAL A 18 -3.89 -11.46 -6.15
C VAL A 18 -3.77 -10.27 -7.11
N TRP A 19 -3.34 -10.54 -8.35
CA TRP A 19 -3.20 -9.50 -9.35
C TRP A 19 -4.54 -8.81 -9.63
N ALA A 20 -5.58 -9.59 -9.88
CA ALA A 20 -6.88 -9.02 -10.16
C ALA A 20 -7.37 -8.11 -9.04
N MET A 21 -7.15 -8.52 -7.81
CA MET A 21 -7.63 -7.74 -6.67
C MET A 21 -6.77 -6.51 -6.40
N LEU A 22 -5.47 -6.57 -6.71
CA LEU A 22 -4.61 -5.39 -6.60
C LEU A 22 -4.99 -4.31 -7.60
N ASN A 23 -5.68 -4.69 -8.66
CA ASN A 23 -6.08 -3.74 -9.69
C ASN A 23 -7.58 -3.42 -9.63
N ASP A 24 -8.25 -3.82 -8.57
CA ASP A 24 -9.68 -3.59 -8.38
C ASP A 24 -9.88 -2.38 -7.48
N PRO A 25 -10.43 -1.27 -8.00
CA PRO A 25 -10.59 -0.05 -7.19
C PRO A 25 -11.47 -0.25 -5.96
N GLU A 26 -12.47 -1.11 -6.05
CA GLU A 26 -13.35 -1.37 -4.91
C GLU A 26 -12.59 -2.03 -3.78
N VAL A 27 -11.73 -2.98 -4.11
CA VAL A 27 -10.90 -3.65 -3.11
C VAL A 27 -9.91 -2.67 -2.50
N LEU A 28 -9.26 -1.87 -3.34
CA LEU A 28 -8.27 -0.91 -2.85
C LEU A 28 -8.90 0.13 -1.95
N LYS A 29 -10.10 0.58 -2.28
CA LYS A 29 -10.79 1.56 -1.45
C LYS A 29 -11.02 1.03 -0.03
N ILE A 30 -11.40 -0.22 0.07
CA ILE A 30 -11.67 -0.83 1.36
C ILE A 30 -10.40 -1.07 2.14
N CYS A 31 -9.33 -1.44 1.46
CA CYS A 31 -8.10 -1.85 2.13
C CYS A 31 -7.19 -0.69 2.53
N ILE A 32 -7.23 0.41 1.81
CA ILE A 32 -6.35 1.54 2.11
C ILE A 32 -6.88 2.31 3.33
N PRO A 33 -6.08 2.43 4.39
CA PRO A 33 -6.54 3.13 5.59
C PRO A 33 -6.90 4.58 5.29
N GLY A 34 -8.06 5.00 5.76
CA GLY A 34 -8.51 6.39 5.60
C GLY A 34 -8.99 6.75 4.21
N CYS A 35 -9.04 5.80 3.30
CA CYS A 35 -9.45 6.09 1.93
C CYS A 35 -10.94 6.42 1.87
N GLU A 36 -11.26 7.58 1.32
CA GLU A 36 -12.65 8.02 1.17
C GLU A 36 -13.16 7.71 -0.23
N THR A 37 -12.32 7.92 -1.23
CA THR A 37 -12.66 7.58 -2.61
C THR A 37 -11.45 6.97 -3.30
N PHE A 38 -11.72 6.10 -4.25
CA PHE A 38 -10.68 5.51 -5.08
C PHE A 38 -11.37 5.13 -6.38
N GLU A 39 -11.13 5.91 -7.43
CA GLU A 39 -11.88 5.80 -8.67
C GLU A 39 -10.96 5.75 -9.89
N PRO A 40 -11.32 4.98 -10.89
CA PRO A 40 -10.56 4.97 -12.13
C PRO A 40 -10.56 6.36 -12.76
N ASP A 41 -9.42 6.71 -13.38
CA ASP A 41 -9.28 7.99 -14.04
C ASP A 41 -8.47 7.75 -15.31
N GLY A 42 -9.05 6.97 -16.20
CA GLY A 42 -8.38 6.58 -17.42
C GLY A 42 -7.78 5.19 -17.29
N GLU A 43 -7.07 4.78 -18.32
CA GLU A 43 -6.47 3.47 -18.34
C GLU A 43 -5.26 3.43 -17.39
N ASN A 44 -5.26 2.45 -16.51
CA ASN A 44 -4.18 2.26 -15.54
C ASN A 44 -3.91 3.49 -14.67
N ALA A 45 -4.95 4.25 -14.40
CA ALA A 45 -4.84 5.43 -13.57
C ALA A 45 -6.03 5.54 -12.63
N PHE A 46 -5.81 6.14 -11.48
CA PHE A 46 -6.86 6.30 -10.46
C PHE A 46 -6.72 7.64 -9.78
N ARG A 47 -7.83 8.13 -9.25
CA ARG A 47 -7.84 9.28 -8.37
C ARG A 47 -8.30 8.82 -7.00
N ALA A 48 -7.69 9.34 -5.97
CA ALA A 48 -8.01 8.93 -4.62
C ALA A 48 -8.05 10.12 -3.68
N VAL A 49 -8.88 9.98 -2.66
CA VAL A 49 -8.92 10.94 -1.55
C VAL A 49 -8.81 10.11 -0.29
N ALA A 50 -7.86 10.46 0.56
CA ALA A 50 -7.66 9.74 1.80
C ALA A 50 -7.35 10.71 2.93
N ARG A 51 -7.86 10.39 4.11
CA ARG A 51 -7.54 11.15 5.31
C ARG A 51 -6.31 10.51 5.94
N VAL A 52 -5.30 11.31 6.16
CA VAL A 52 -4.03 10.84 6.69
C VAL A 52 -3.77 11.52 8.02
N LYS A 53 -3.40 10.74 9.00
CA LYS A 53 -3.07 11.26 10.32
C LYS A 53 -1.63 10.92 10.65
N ILE A 54 -0.79 11.94 10.82
CA ILE A 54 0.61 11.77 11.15
C ILE A 54 0.91 12.68 12.32
N GLY A 55 1.07 12.10 13.52
CA GLY A 55 1.27 12.90 14.73
C GLY A 55 0.13 13.88 14.91
N PRO A 56 0.42 15.16 15.10
CA PRO A 56 -0.63 16.16 15.26
C PRO A 56 -1.30 16.59 13.96
N VAL A 57 -0.78 16.15 12.82
CA VAL A 57 -1.34 16.55 11.52
C VAL A 57 -2.42 15.55 11.11
N ASN A 58 -3.61 16.09 10.79
CA ASN A 58 -4.72 15.28 10.31
C ASN A 58 -5.27 16.02 9.10
N ALA A 59 -5.06 15.46 7.91
CA ALA A 59 -5.40 16.14 6.69
C ALA A 59 -5.96 15.21 5.65
N ARG A 60 -6.76 15.75 4.75
CA ARG A 60 -7.29 15.02 3.61
C ARG A 60 -6.37 15.27 2.43
N PHE A 61 -5.84 14.19 1.87
CA PHE A 61 -4.98 14.28 0.71
C PHE A 61 -5.72 13.82 -0.53
N LYS A 62 -5.55 14.57 -1.61
CA LYS A 62 -6.11 14.22 -2.91
C LYS A 62 -4.94 13.83 -3.79
N GLY A 63 -5.05 12.72 -4.46
CA GLY A 63 -3.94 12.24 -5.24
C GLY A 63 -4.32 11.51 -6.51
N LYS A 64 -3.30 11.28 -7.30
CA LYS A 64 -3.41 10.53 -8.55
C LYS A 64 -2.43 9.37 -8.47
N VAL A 65 -2.84 8.25 -9.02
CA VAL A 65 -2.03 7.04 -9.04
C VAL A 65 -2.00 6.51 -10.45
N ASN A 66 -0.82 6.15 -10.93
CA ASN A 66 -0.67 5.57 -12.25
C ASN A 66 0.09 4.26 -12.14
N LEU A 67 -0.30 3.30 -12.96
CA LEU A 67 0.38 2.01 -13.03
C LEU A 67 1.19 1.97 -14.31
N THR A 68 2.45 1.59 -14.19
CA THR A 68 3.36 1.50 -15.33
C THR A 68 4.16 0.20 -15.25
N ASP A 69 4.91 -0.09 -16.30
CA ASP A 69 5.76 -1.28 -16.36
C ASP A 69 4.99 -2.53 -15.99
N ILE A 70 3.77 -2.65 -16.51
CA ILE A 70 2.88 -3.73 -16.16
C ILE A 70 3.28 -5.02 -16.87
N ASP A 71 3.55 -6.05 -16.09
CA ASP A 71 3.88 -7.38 -16.58
C ASP A 71 2.99 -8.36 -15.83
N ALA A 72 1.74 -8.45 -16.25
CA ALA A 72 0.74 -9.25 -15.55
C ALA A 72 0.99 -10.74 -15.69
N PRO A 73 0.82 -11.51 -14.65
CA PRO A 73 0.47 -11.15 -13.28
C PRO A 73 1.69 -11.09 -12.36
N ASN A 74 2.83 -10.66 -12.87
CA ASN A 74 4.10 -10.78 -12.17
C ASN A 74 4.56 -9.52 -11.46
N SER A 75 4.44 -8.39 -12.11
CA SER A 75 4.99 -7.16 -11.53
C SER A 75 4.41 -5.92 -12.16
N TYR A 76 4.54 -4.81 -11.45
CA TYR A 76 4.18 -3.49 -11.98
C TYR A 76 4.77 -2.41 -11.10
N ARG A 77 4.71 -1.18 -11.56
CA ARG A 77 5.16 -0.04 -10.80
C ARG A 77 3.98 0.90 -10.58
N ILE A 78 3.83 1.34 -9.34
CA ILE A 78 2.83 2.33 -8.97
C ILE A 78 3.55 3.66 -8.83
N SER A 79 3.02 4.70 -9.45
CA SER A 79 3.52 6.06 -9.25
C SER A 79 2.37 6.91 -8.77
N GLY A 80 2.62 7.77 -7.81
CA GLY A 80 1.55 8.57 -7.25
C GLY A 80 2.02 9.87 -6.67
N GLU A 81 1.08 10.80 -6.56
CA GLU A 81 1.32 12.05 -5.88
C GLU A 81 0.03 12.50 -5.23
N GLY A 82 0.18 13.16 -4.09
CA GLY A 82 -0.97 13.65 -3.35
C GLY A 82 -0.67 14.97 -2.68
N GLU A 83 -1.71 15.80 -2.57
CA GLU A 83 -1.61 17.10 -1.93
C GLU A 83 -2.62 17.22 -0.81
N GLY A 84 -2.19 17.80 0.29
CA GLY A 84 -3.04 18.02 1.46
C GLY A 84 -3.12 19.49 1.85
N GLY A 85 -3.00 20.40 0.90
CA GLY A 85 -3.07 21.84 1.19
C GLY A 85 -1.94 22.26 2.10
N VAL A 86 -2.29 22.89 3.21
CA VAL A 86 -1.28 23.39 4.15
C VAL A 86 -0.49 22.26 4.78
N ALA A 87 -1.02 21.05 4.79
CA ALA A 87 -0.30 19.93 5.38
C ALA A 87 0.90 19.53 4.53
N GLY A 88 0.88 19.82 3.23
CA GLY A 88 2.01 19.52 2.37
C GLY A 88 1.66 18.54 1.27
N PHE A 89 2.67 17.85 0.77
CA PHE A 89 2.48 16.93 -0.33
C PHE A 89 3.38 15.72 -0.19
N ALA A 90 3.05 14.68 -0.93
CA ALA A 90 3.90 13.50 -1.04
C ALA A 90 3.81 12.99 -2.47
N LYS A 91 4.93 12.53 -3.00
CA LYS A 91 4.95 11.89 -4.32
C LYS A 91 5.99 10.81 -4.33
N GLY A 92 5.76 9.77 -5.12
CA GLY A 92 6.70 8.68 -5.17
C GLY A 92 6.15 7.50 -5.91
N GLY A 93 6.71 6.35 -5.64
CA GLY A 93 6.28 5.16 -6.31
C GLY A 93 6.65 3.91 -5.56
N ALA A 94 6.14 2.81 -6.07
CA ALA A 94 6.41 1.51 -5.49
C ALA A 94 6.57 0.50 -6.62
N ALA A 95 7.57 -0.36 -6.47
CA ALA A 95 7.72 -1.51 -7.34
C ALA A 95 7.08 -2.70 -6.62
N VAL A 96 6.21 -3.41 -7.30
CA VAL A 96 5.50 -4.55 -6.73
C VAL A 96 5.77 -5.78 -7.57
N ARG A 97 6.11 -6.86 -6.91
CA ARG A 97 6.41 -8.13 -7.58
C ARG A 97 5.67 -9.26 -6.88
N LEU A 98 5.08 -10.15 -7.67
CA LEU A 98 4.38 -11.32 -7.17
C LEU A 98 5.17 -12.56 -7.55
N GLU A 99 5.45 -13.41 -6.58
CA GLU A 99 6.21 -14.63 -6.78
C GLU A 99 5.43 -15.82 -6.25
N PRO A 100 5.55 -16.99 -6.86
CA PRO A 100 4.93 -18.17 -6.29
C PRO A 100 5.55 -18.46 -4.93
N ALA A 101 4.72 -18.91 -4.00
CA ALA A 101 5.18 -19.29 -2.68
C ALA A 101 4.36 -20.46 -2.20
N GLU A 102 4.90 -21.18 -1.25
CA GLU A 102 4.18 -22.28 -0.67
C GLU A 102 2.93 -21.74 0.02
N GLY A 103 1.79 -22.27 -0.37
CA GLY A 103 0.53 -21.81 0.19
C GLY A 103 -0.06 -20.58 -0.46
N GLY A 104 0.57 -20.07 -1.52
CA GLY A 104 -0.01 -18.92 -2.18
C GLY A 104 0.98 -18.09 -2.97
N THR A 105 0.97 -16.79 -2.72
CA THR A 105 1.77 -15.83 -3.45
C THR A 105 2.54 -14.95 -2.48
N ARG A 106 3.83 -14.75 -2.78
CA ARG A 106 4.64 -13.78 -2.06
C ARG A 106 4.56 -12.46 -2.80
N LEU A 107 4.14 -11.42 -2.12
CA LEU A 107 4.11 -10.08 -2.67
C LEU A 107 5.29 -9.33 -2.06
N VAL A 108 6.14 -8.79 -2.91
CA VAL A 108 7.32 -8.04 -2.48
C VAL A 108 7.16 -6.61 -2.98
N TYR A 109 7.44 -5.64 -2.12
CA TYR A 109 7.30 -4.25 -2.52
C TYR A 109 8.46 -3.41 -2.03
N ASP A 110 8.79 -2.38 -2.85
CA ASP A 110 9.78 -1.37 -2.51
C ASP A 110 9.14 -0.01 -2.79
N VAL A 111 9.15 0.85 -1.79
CA VAL A 111 8.50 2.16 -1.87
C VAL A 111 9.54 3.26 -1.71
N GLU A 112 9.44 4.27 -2.53
CA GLU A 112 10.24 5.48 -2.39
C GLU A 112 9.29 6.65 -2.47
N ALA A 113 9.50 7.65 -1.63
CA ALA A 113 8.63 8.82 -1.62
C ALA A 113 9.39 10.06 -1.23
N THR A 114 8.95 11.19 -1.76
CA THR A 114 9.44 12.51 -1.37
C THR A 114 8.28 13.24 -0.72
N VAL A 115 8.54 13.80 0.44
CA VAL A 115 7.53 14.48 1.24
C VAL A 115 7.96 15.91 1.45
N GLY A 116 7.03 16.84 1.30
CA GLY A 116 7.31 18.25 1.49
C GLY A 116 6.21 18.95 2.24
N GLY A 117 6.48 20.20 2.64
CA GLY A 117 5.50 21.00 3.38
C GLY A 117 5.49 20.68 4.86
N LYS A 118 4.37 20.94 5.49
CA LYS A 118 4.26 20.84 6.94
C LYS A 118 4.53 19.43 7.46
N ILE A 119 4.07 18.42 6.75
CA ILE A 119 4.29 17.06 7.20
C ILE A 119 5.77 16.69 7.19
N ALA A 120 6.56 17.27 6.30
CA ALA A 120 8.00 16.98 6.27
C ALA A 120 8.68 17.44 7.55
N GLN A 121 8.14 18.45 8.21
CA GLN A 121 8.71 18.97 9.45
C GLN A 121 8.55 18.02 10.63
N LEU A 122 7.69 17.01 10.48
CA LEU A 122 7.48 16.03 11.54
C LEU A 122 8.63 15.03 11.66
N GLY A 123 9.48 14.96 10.64
CA GLY A 123 10.67 14.13 10.68
C GLY A 123 10.48 12.77 10.03
N SER A 124 11.57 12.26 9.46
CA SER A 124 11.52 11.02 8.70
C SER A 124 11.15 9.82 9.57
N ARG A 125 11.56 9.84 10.84
CA ARG A 125 11.26 8.70 11.72
C ARG A 125 9.76 8.56 11.93
N LEU A 126 9.07 9.67 12.20
CA LEU A 126 7.63 9.61 12.42
C LEU A 126 6.91 9.24 11.13
N ILE A 127 7.31 9.83 10.02
CA ILE A 127 6.68 9.55 8.73
C ILE A 127 6.88 8.09 8.34
N SER A 128 8.07 7.56 8.52
CA SER A 128 8.34 6.16 8.19
C SER A 128 7.53 5.21 9.08
N SER A 129 7.40 5.55 10.34
CA SER A 129 6.62 4.74 11.27
C SER A 129 5.16 4.68 10.86
N VAL A 130 4.58 5.82 10.48
CA VAL A 130 3.18 5.86 10.04
C VAL A 130 3.02 5.13 8.70
N ALA A 131 3.96 5.29 7.79
CA ALA A 131 3.89 4.62 6.50
C ALA A 131 3.91 3.10 6.67
N LYS A 132 4.79 2.60 7.54
CA LYS A 132 4.84 1.18 7.80
C LYS A 132 3.55 0.67 8.43
N LYS A 133 3.02 1.40 9.38
CA LYS A 133 1.76 1.04 10.03
C LYS A 133 0.63 0.98 9.02
N ASN A 134 0.59 1.94 8.09
CA ASN A 134 -0.45 1.96 7.06
C ASN A 134 -0.28 0.80 6.08
N ALA A 135 0.95 0.46 5.73
CA ALA A 135 1.20 -0.68 4.86
C ALA A 135 0.77 -1.97 5.52
N ASP A 136 1.09 -2.14 6.79
CA ASP A 136 0.67 -3.33 7.52
C ASP A 136 -0.85 -3.44 7.59
N ALA A 137 -1.53 -2.33 7.83
CA ALA A 137 -2.99 -2.31 7.89
C ALA A 137 -3.60 -2.62 6.52
N PHE A 138 -3.01 -2.08 5.46
CA PHE A 138 -3.46 -2.37 4.11
C PHE A 138 -3.39 -3.87 3.84
N PHE A 139 -2.25 -4.49 4.11
CA PHE A 139 -2.08 -5.89 3.78
C PHE A 139 -2.90 -6.81 4.67
N ALA A 140 -3.18 -6.42 5.91
CA ALA A 140 -4.09 -7.19 6.74
C ALA A 140 -5.48 -7.26 6.12
N LYS A 141 -5.99 -6.12 5.66
CA LYS A 141 -7.30 -6.09 5.01
C LYS A 141 -7.28 -6.75 3.64
N PHE A 142 -6.21 -6.55 2.91
CA PHE A 142 -6.07 -7.13 1.59
C PHE A 142 -6.05 -8.66 1.66
N ALA A 143 -5.38 -9.19 2.65
CA ALA A 143 -5.34 -10.63 2.84
C ALA A 143 -6.73 -11.20 3.12
N GLU A 144 -7.53 -10.50 3.90
CA GLU A 144 -8.91 -10.92 4.14
C GLU A 144 -9.71 -10.90 2.84
N ALA A 145 -9.48 -9.89 2.03
CA ALA A 145 -10.23 -9.72 0.79
C ALA A 145 -9.88 -10.78 -0.24
N VAL A 146 -8.61 -11.16 -0.35
CA VAL A 146 -8.23 -12.13 -1.36
C VAL A 146 -8.70 -13.54 -1.04
N GLY A 147 -9.05 -13.81 0.23
CA GLY A 147 -9.56 -15.10 0.50
C GLY A 147 -9.60 -15.32 1.90
N VAL A 148 -9.44 -16.38 2.37
CA VAL A 148 -9.50 -16.76 3.57
C VAL A 148 -8.37 -16.40 4.28
N GLY A 149 -7.75 -15.57 3.95
CA GLY A 149 -6.71 -14.87 4.22
C GLY A 149 -5.96 -15.05 5.46
N THR A 150 -4.99 -15.85 5.41
CA THR A 150 -3.99 -15.82 6.42
C THR A 150 -2.85 -15.01 5.89
N VAL A 151 -2.40 -14.02 6.61
CA VAL A 151 -1.28 -13.22 6.21
C VAL A 151 -0.10 -13.59 7.05
N VAL A 152 1.02 -13.82 6.39
CA VAL A 152 2.27 -13.96 7.10
C VAL A 152 3.13 -12.80 6.64
N ALA A 153 3.30 -11.84 7.48
CA ALA A 153 4.09 -10.67 7.16
C ALA A 153 5.54 -10.99 7.46
N ALA A 154 6.29 -11.21 6.43
CA ALA A 154 7.63 -11.70 6.58
C ALA A 154 8.56 -10.72 7.27
N ASP A 155 8.40 -9.45 6.96
CA ASP A 155 9.31 -8.48 7.54
C ASP A 155 8.99 -8.13 8.96
N VAL A 156 7.82 -8.45 9.42
CA VAL A 156 7.40 -8.12 10.73
C VAL A 156 7.88 -9.09 11.70
N GLY A 157 8.13 -10.10 11.33
CA GLY A 157 8.51 -11.03 12.23
C GLY A 157 7.59 -11.22 13.29
N ASP A 158 7.00 -11.04 13.57
CA ASP A 158 6.26 -11.35 14.58
C ASP A 158 5.12 -11.86 14.44
N SER A 159 5.22 -12.02 14.29
CA SER A 159 4.41 -12.60 14.27
C SER A 159 3.62 -13.21 14.18
N GLY A 160 3.83 -13.13 14.16
CA GLY A 160 3.26 -13.80 14.10
C GLY A 160 2.33 -14.12 14.20
N ALA A 161 2.56 -13.97 14.14
CA ALA A 161 1.81 -14.41 14.15
C ALA A 161 0.91 -14.77 14.05
N ALA A 162 1.04 -14.71 13.93
CA ALA A 162 0.30 -15.21 13.74
C ALA A 162 -0.41 -15.77 13.64
N ALA A 163 -0.06 -15.74 13.72
CA ALA A 163 -0.61 -16.37 13.56
C ALA A 163 -1.38 -16.95 13.29
N GLY A 164 -1.22 -16.94 13.02
CA GLY A 164 -1.73 -17.58 12.60
C GLY A 164 -2.67 -18.13 12.50
N GLU A 165 -2.89 -18.32 12.56
CA GLU A 165 -3.74 -19.06 12.34
C GLU A 165 -4.60 -19.32 11.88
N PRO A 166 -4.77 -19.71 11.86
CA PRO A 166 -5.39 -20.23 11.12
C PRO A 166 -6.38 -20.35 10.91
N SER A 167 -6.65 -20.44 10.64
CA SER A 167 -7.48 -20.97 10.33
C SER A 167 -7.89 -21.44 9.88
#